data_43813040cc4d48d523e7af90b13937b1
#
_entry.id   43813040cc4d48d523e7af90b13937b1
#
_cell.length_a   1.000
_cell.length_b   1.000
_cell.length_c   1.000
_cell.angle_alpha   90.00
_cell.angle_beta   90.00
_cell.angle_gamma   90.00
#
_symmetry.space_group_name_H-M   'P 1'
#
loop_
_entity.id
_entity.type
_entity.pdbx_description
1 polymer ?
#
loop_
_entity_poly.entity_id
_entity_poly.type
_entity_poly.pdbx_seq_one_letter_code
_entity_poly.pdbx_strand_id
1 'polypeptide(L)'
;KIFAFDKSPNLKIRINKSKLKRVKVLKSLNEIKDQNIDFIIICTPMLQYQSIFKKLNDIDLQQTIVTDVGSTKVNIEKIYIQKKYQFNFIPSHPIAGIEKAGLENGFDGLFTNRYNIICPIKKSSKIHINKVIKFWRSLNMKTEIMSAKEHDKVLSLTSHLPHLISYSLVLTAMKKETSLNSKLVKF
;
A
#
# COMPACT_ATOMS: atom_id res chain seq x y z
N LYS A 1 -16.46 -0.74 11.62
CA LYS A 1 -15.91 0.64 11.82
C LYS A 1 -14.63 0.79 11.02
N ILE A 2 -14.37 1.99 10.49
CA ILE A 2 -13.13 2.33 9.81
C ILE A 2 -12.43 3.40 10.63
N PHE A 3 -11.13 3.16 10.89
CA PHE A 3 -10.25 4.12 11.55
C PHE A 3 -9.19 4.59 10.56
N ALA A 4 -8.78 5.84 10.63
CA ALA A 4 -7.71 6.38 9.82
C ALA A 4 -6.69 7.12 10.69
N PHE A 5 -5.44 6.93 10.38
CA PHE A 5 -4.33 7.66 10.97
C PHE A 5 -3.36 8.14 9.88
N ASP A 6 -2.93 9.37 9.97
CA ASP A 6 -1.86 9.94 9.15
C ASP A 6 -1.04 10.91 9.99
N LYS A 7 0.23 11.09 9.65
CA LYS A 7 1.09 12.08 10.31
C LYS A 7 0.66 13.52 10.01
N SER A 8 -0.03 13.73 8.88
CA SER A 8 -0.52 15.05 8.49
C SER A 8 -1.63 15.50 9.42
N PRO A 9 -1.51 16.69 10.06
CA PRO A 9 -2.57 17.24 10.88
C PRO A 9 -3.86 17.55 10.09
N ASN A 10 -3.75 17.64 8.77
CA ASN A 10 -4.86 17.99 7.89
C ASN A 10 -5.79 16.79 7.55
N LEU A 11 -5.44 15.55 7.95
CA LEU A 11 -6.25 14.38 7.63
C LEU A 11 -7.70 14.54 8.11
N LYS A 12 -7.90 14.98 9.34
CA LYS A 12 -9.25 15.18 9.90
C LYS A 12 -10.06 16.20 9.09
N ILE A 13 -9.43 17.29 8.68
CA ILE A 13 -10.06 18.33 7.85
C ILE A 13 -10.44 17.74 6.49
N ARG A 14 -9.56 16.98 5.86
CA ARG A 14 -9.79 16.34 4.56
C ARG A 14 -10.91 15.30 4.63
N ILE A 15 -10.93 14.46 5.67
CA ILE A 15 -12.01 13.48 5.89
C ILE A 15 -13.33 14.19 6.12
N ASN A 16 -13.38 15.24 6.93
CA ASN A 16 -14.61 16.00 7.18
C ASN A 16 -15.18 16.68 5.93
N LYS A 17 -14.29 17.11 5.00
CA LYS A 17 -14.68 17.67 3.70
C LYS A 17 -15.10 16.61 2.68
N SER A 18 -14.72 15.35 2.90
CA SER A 18 -15.06 14.22 2.03
C SER A 18 -16.43 13.63 2.37
N LYS A 19 -16.94 12.76 1.49
CA LYS A 19 -18.17 11.99 1.74
C LYS A 19 -17.97 10.81 2.73
N LEU A 20 -16.80 10.66 3.34
CA LEU A 20 -16.40 9.53 4.19
C LEU A 20 -16.92 9.68 5.64
N LYS A 21 -18.23 9.83 5.83
CA LYS A 21 -18.88 10.07 7.13
C LYS A 21 -18.67 8.97 8.20
N ARG A 22 -18.22 7.76 7.80
CA ARG A 22 -18.06 6.60 8.70
C ARG A 22 -16.64 6.35 9.16
N VAL A 23 -15.70 7.25 8.85
CA VAL A 23 -14.28 7.13 9.21
C VAL A 23 -14.00 7.92 10.48
N LYS A 24 -13.47 7.26 11.51
CA LYS A 24 -12.96 7.90 12.72
C LYS A 24 -11.45 8.15 12.59
N VAL A 25 -11.03 9.40 12.74
CA VAL A 25 -9.61 9.77 12.72
C VAL A 25 -9.01 9.55 14.09
N LEU A 26 -7.93 8.77 14.14
CA LEU A 26 -7.11 8.58 15.35
C LEU A 26 -6.08 9.72 15.46
N LYS A 27 -5.80 10.15 16.68
CA LYS A 27 -4.77 11.16 16.97
C LYS A 27 -3.36 10.56 17.00
N SER A 28 -3.27 9.27 17.34
CA SER A 28 -2.01 8.53 17.39
C SER A 28 -2.24 7.05 17.07
N LEU A 29 -1.18 6.33 16.67
CA LEU A 29 -1.23 4.88 16.50
C LEU A 29 -1.50 4.15 17.83
N ASN A 30 -1.16 4.73 18.95
CA ASN A 30 -1.38 4.08 20.26
C ASN A 30 -2.88 3.93 20.59
N GLU A 31 -3.75 4.75 20.03
CA GLU A 31 -5.20 4.60 20.21
C GLU A 31 -5.78 3.31 19.60
N ILE A 32 -4.98 2.59 18.80
CA ILE A 32 -5.34 1.25 18.30
C ILE A 32 -5.58 0.27 19.45
N LYS A 33 -4.84 0.40 20.55
CA LYS A 33 -4.95 -0.47 21.75
C LYS A 33 -6.37 -0.52 22.30
N ASP A 34 -7.09 0.62 22.20
CA ASP A 34 -8.42 0.80 22.77
C ASP A 34 -9.53 0.42 21.77
N GLN A 35 -9.15 -0.10 20.62
CA GLN A 35 -10.09 -0.44 19.55
C GLN A 35 -10.00 -1.93 19.24
N ASN A 36 -11.14 -2.57 19.04
CA ASN A 36 -11.19 -3.92 18.48
C ASN A 36 -11.01 -3.84 16.95
N ILE A 37 -9.77 -4.10 16.48
CA ILE A 37 -9.37 -3.95 15.08
C ILE A 37 -9.03 -5.30 14.48
N ASP A 38 -9.75 -5.70 13.44
CA ASP A 38 -9.49 -6.93 12.69
C ASP A 38 -8.29 -6.78 11.73
N PHE A 39 -8.20 -5.61 11.07
CA PHE A 39 -7.19 -5.33 10.04
C PHE A 39 -6.53 -3.97 10.22
N ILE A 40 -5.23 -3.94 10.03
CA ILE A 40 -4.45 -2.71 9.79
C ILE A 40 -3.89 -2.77 8.37
N ILE A 41 -4.19 -1.75 7.56
CA ILE A 41 -3.69 -1.64 6.20
C ILE A 41 -2.68 -0.49 6.15
N ILE A 42 -1.43 -0.80 5.86
CA ILE A 42 -0.36 0.20 5.75
C ILE A 42 -0.38 0.78 4.33
N CYS A 43 -0.81 2.05 4.22
CA CYS A 43 -0.93 2.78 2.96
C CYS A 43 0.09 3.93 2.87
N THR A 44 1.20 3.86 3.60
CA THR A 44 2.24 4.89 3.63
C THR A 44 3.34 4.62 2.61
N PRO A 45 4.19 5.60 2.28
CA PRO A 45 5.39 5.33 1.51
C PRO A 45 6.26 4.26 2.17
N MET A 46 6.86 3.38 1.36
CA MET A 46 7.58 2.19 1.85
C MET A 46 8.78 2.52 2.75
N LEU A 47 9.41 3.68 2.58
CA LEU A 47 10.48 4.17 3.45
C LEU A 47 10.04 4.36 4.92
N GLN A 48 8.73 4.44 5.18
CA GLN A 48 8.17 4.58 6.53
C GLN A 48 7.93 3.23 7.23
N TYR A 49 7.98 2.10 6.52
CA TYR A 49 7.57 0.79 7.04
C TYR A 49 8.36 0.37 8.29
N GLN A 50 9.67 0.55 8.29
CA GLN A 50 10.48 0.19 9.47
C GLN A 50 10.04 0.95 10.73
N SER A 51 9.75 2.26 10.59
CA SER A 51 9.26 3.08 11.70
C SER A 51 7.86 2.65 12.16
N ILE A 52 6.98 2.31 11.21
CA ILE A 52 5.62 1.86 11.50
C ILE A 52 5.64 0.48 12.16
N PHE A 53 6.42 -0.45 11.63
CA PHE A 53 6.57 -1.79 12.19
C PHE A 53 7.07 -1.75 13.63
N LYS A 54 8.06 -0.88 13.93
CA LYS A 54 8.52 -0.68 15.31
C LYS A 54 7.35 -0.26 16.21
N LYS A 55 6.58 0.75 15.82
CA LYS A 55 5.44 1.23 16.61
C LYS A 55 4.33 0.19 16.76
N LEU A 56 4.02 -0.57 15.70
CA LEU A 56 3.03 -1.63 15.76
C LEU A 56 3.48 -2.80 16.65
N ASN A 57 4.77 -3.07 16.70
CA ASN A 57 5.32 -4.13 17.57
C ASN A 57 5.25 -3.77 19.07
N ASP A 58 5.19 -2.48 19.38
CA ASP A 58 5.00 -1.97 20.76
C ASP A 58 3.52 -2.01 21.20
N ILE A 59 2.62 -2.44 20.31
CA ILE A 59 1.19 -2.57 20.56
C ILE A 59 0.83 -4.06 20.55
N ASP A 60 0.04 -4.49 21.53
CA ASP A 60 -0.52 -5.84 21.53
C ASP A 60 -1.58 -5.97 20.43
N LEU A 61 -1.19 -6.63 19.34
CA LEU A 61 -2.01 -6.82 18.14
C LEU A 61 -2.52 -8.27 18.00
N GLN A 62 -2.54 -9.07 19.04
CA GLN A 62 -2.82 -10.52 19.10
C GLN A 62 -3.57 -11.12 17.89
N GLN A 63 -4.81 -10.68 17.65
CA GLN A 63 -5.68 -11.20 16.60
C GLN A 63 -5.74 -10.29 15.35
N THR A 64 -5.15 -9.10 15.43
CA THR A 64 -5.15 -8.13 14.35
C THR A 64 -4.22 -8.59 13.22
N ILE A 65 -4.70 -8.53 12.00
CA ILE A 65 -3.89 -8.80 10.81
C ILE A 65 -3.37 -7.48 10.26
N VAL A 66 -2.06 -7.40 10.09
CA VAL A 66 -1.43 -6.26 9.41
C VAL A 66 -1.17 -6.66 7.96
N THR A 67 -1.63 -5.86 7.02
CA THR A 67 -1.34 -5.99 5.58
C THR A 67 -0.91 -4.65 5.02
N ASP A 68 -0.45 -4.61 3.78
CA ASP A 68 0.04 -3.39 3.16
C ASP A 68 -0.37 -3.28 1.69
N VAL A 69 -0.06 -2.13 1.08
CA VAL A 69 -0.30 -1.86 -0.34
C VAL A 69 0.98 -1.51 -1.12
N GLY A 70 2.14 -1.75 -0.52
CA GLY A 70 3.44 -1.39 -1.11
C GLY A 70 3.74 -2.10 -2.42
N SER A 71 4.45 -1.42 -3.33
CA SER A 71 4.74 -1.90 -4.68
C SER A 71 5.91 -2.88 -4.78
N THR A 72 6.72 -3.07 -3.73
CA THR A 72 7.77 -4.11 -3.65
C THR A 72 7.66 -4.89 -2.35
N LYS A 73 8.06 -6.16 -2.34
CA LYS A 73 7.82 -7.07 -1.22
C LYS A 73 9.08 -7.62 -0.56
N VAL A 74 10.15 -7.88 -1.31
CA VAL A 74 11.38 -8.48 -0.78
C VAL A 74 11.98 -7.66 0.36
N ASN A 75 12.11 -6.35 0.18
CA ASN A 75 12.71 -5.50 1.22
C ASN A 75 11.84 -5.42 2.49
N ILE A 76 10.53 -5.35 2.31
CA ILE A 76 9.56 -5.29 3.43
C ILE A 76 9.59 -6.59 4.23
N GLU A 77 9.57 -7.74 3.56
CA GLU A 77 9.70 -9.05 4.18
C GLU A 77 11.02 -9.17 4.96
N LYS A 78 12.13 -8.74 4.34
CA LYS A 78 13.46 -8.74 4.97
C LYS A 78 13.49 -7.91 6.25
N ILE A 79 12.95 -6.69 6.22
CA ILE A 79 12.85 -5.81 7.40
C ILE A 79 12.05 -6.50 8.50
N TYR A 80 10.88 -7.08 8.16
CA TYR A 80 10.02 -7.74 9.13
C TYR A 80 10.71 -8.94 9.80
N ILE A 81 11.38 -9.79 9.03
CA ILE A 81 12.06 -11.00 9.53
C ILE A 81 13.30 -10.64 10.36
N GLN A 82 14.16 -9.77 9.84
CA GLN A 82 15.43 -9.42 10.50
C GLN A 82 15.23 -8.73 11.85
N LYS A 83 14.18 -7.92 11.97
CA LYS A 83 13.84 -7.24 13.22
C LYS A 83 12.99 -8.09 14.17
N LYS A 84 12.62 -9.32 13.75
CA LYS A 84 11.86 -10.30 14.55
C LYS A 84 10.54 -9.75 15.10
N TYR A 85 9.83 -8.94 14.30
CA TYR A 85 8.53 -8.41 14.68
C TYR A 85 7.51 -9.53 14.92
N GLN A 86 6.59 -9.34 15.88
CA GLN A 86 5.71 -10.40 16.41
C GLN A 86 4.26 -10.32 15.93
N PHE A 87 3.82 -9.21 15.37
CA PHE A 87 2.45 -9.09 14.87
C PHE A 87 2.20 -9.92 13.58
N ASN A 88 0.94 -10.23 13.29
CA ASN A 88 0.57 -11.04 12.13
C ASN A 88 0.64 -10.21 10.84
N PHE A 89 1.76 -10.22 10.15
CA PHE A 89 1.94 -9.48 8.90
C PHE A 89 1.78 -10.37 7.67
N ILE A 90 0.85 -10.00 6.78
CA ILE A 90 0.60 -10.64 5.49
C ILE A 90 0.79 -9.57 4.41
N PRO A 91 1.96 -9.49 3.78
CA PRO A 91 2.22 -8.53 2.72
C PRO A 91 1.27 -8.70 1.55
N SER A 92 0.77 -7.59 1.01
CA SER A 92 -0.03 -7.58 -0.21
C SER A 92 0.27 -6.37 -1.10
N HIS A 93 -0.12 -6.46 -2.37
CA HIS A 93 0.04 -5.39 -3.33
C HIS A 93 -1.18 -5.36 -4.26
N PRO A 94 -2.15 -4.49 -4.03
CA PRO A 94 -3.23 -4.24 -4.99
C PRO A 94 -2.65 -3.53 -6.22
N ILE A 95 -2.75 -4.18 -7.38
CA ILE A 95 -2.34 -3.61 -8.67
C ILE A 95 -3.46 -2.68 -9.14
N ALA A 96 -3.59 -1.58 -8.44
CA ALA A 96 -4.60 -0.55 -8.65
C ALA A 96 -4.03 0.80 -8.24
N GLY A 97 -4.46 1.86 -8.91
CA GLY A 97 -4.02 3.22 -8.62
C GLY A 97 -4.24 4.14 -9.79
N ILE A 98 -4.02 5.41 -9.53
CA ILE A 98 -3.97 6.48 -10.52
C ILE A 98 -2.75 7.35 -10.25
N GLU A 99 -2.37 8.20 -11.20
CA GLU A 99 -1.17 9.05 -11.09
C GLU A 99 -1.30 10.14 -10.03
N LYS A 100 -2.54 10.42 -9.58
CA LYS A 100 -2.83 11.46 -8.58
C LYS A 100 -2.87 10.88 -7.18
N ALA A 101 -2.07 11.44 -6.29
CA ALA A 101 -2.10 11.11 -4.88
C ALA A 101 -3.18 11.94 -4.15
N GLY A 102 -3.71 11.38 -3.06
CA GLY A 102 -4.60 12.10 -2.14
C GLY A 102 -5.97 11.46 -2.00
N LEU A 103 -6.61 11.74 -0.87
CA LEU A 103 -7.91 11.20 -0.50
C LEU A 103 -9.01 11.59 -1.50
N GLU A 104 -8.93 12.78 -2.05
CA GLU A 104 -9.85 13.36 -3.01
C GLU A 104 -9.84 12.66 -4.38
N ASN A 105 -8.80 11.90 -4.66
CA ASN A 105 -8.66 11.14 -5.91
C ASN A 105 -9.10 9.67 -5.75
N GLY A 106 -9.53 9.27 -4.56
CA GLY A 106 -10.15 7.97 -4.34
C GLY A 106 -11.57 7.95 -4.91
N PHE A 107 -11.98 6.83 -5.49
CA PHE A 107 -13.32 6.64 -6.04
C PHE A 107 -13.83 5.21 -5.82
N ASP A 108 -15.13 5.06 -5.84
CA ASP A 108 -15.76 3.75 -5.78
C ASP A 108 -15.38 2.93 -7.02
N GLY A 109 -15.03 1.66 -6.79
CA GLY A 109 -14.63 0.76 -7.88
C GLY A 109 -13.14 0.81 -8.25
N LEU A 110 -12.29 1.60 -7.57
CA LEU A 110 -10.84 1.61 -7.79
C LEU A 110 -10.23 0.20 -7.85
N PHE A 111 -10.73 -0.72 -7.06
CA PHE A 111 -10.24 -2.09 -6.94
C PHE A 111 -10.98 -3.10 -7.81
N THR A 112 -12.12 -2.72 -8.40
CA THR A 112 -12.99 -3.65 -9.15
C THR A 112 -12.26 -4.27 -10.33
N ASN A 113 -12.29 -5.62 -10.41
CA ASN A 113 -11.63 -6.42 -11.43
C ASN A 113 -10.11 -6.28 -11.50
N ARG A 114 -9.46 -5.62 -10.53
CA ARG A 114 -8.01 -5.53 -10.42
C ARG A 114 -7.45 -6.74 -9.68
N TYR A 115 -6.16 -6.97 -9.83
CA TYR A 115 -5.44 -8.02 -9.11
C TYR A 115 -4.88 -7.47 -7.79
N ASN A 116 -4.93 -8.31 -6.75
CA ASN A 116 -4.14 -8.11 -5.54
C ASN A 116 -3.22 -9.31 -5.37
N ILE A 117 -1.93 -9.06 -5.28
CA ILE A 117 -0.92 -10.09 -5.07
C ILE A 117 -0.63 -10.17 -3.58
N ILE A 118 -0.76 -11.37 -3.00
CA ILE A 118 -0.50 -11.67 -1.60
C ILE A 118 0.81 -12.44 -1.52
N CYS A 119 1.74 -11.96 -0.70
CA CYS A 119 3.08 -12.54 -0.55
C CYS A 119 3.27 -13.04 0.89
N PRO A 120 2.70 -14.20 1.29
CA PRO A 120 2.77 -14.68 2.66
C PRO A 120 4.21 -14.93 3.09
N ILE A 121 4.55 -14.51 4.30
CA ILE A 121 5.83 -14.82 4.93
C ILE A 121 5.80 -16.29 5.39
N LYS A 122 6.94 -16.96 5.39
CA LYS A 122 7.05 -18.40 5.73
C LYS A 122 6.30 -18.81 6.99
N LYS A 123 6.20 -17.94 8.00
CA LYS A 123 5.49 -18.18 9.26
C LYS A 123 4.01 -17.78 9.26
N SER A 124 3.48 -17.26 8.14
CA SER A 124 2.09 -16.83 8.06
C SER A 124 1.13 -18.00 8.20
N SER A 125 0.12 -17.86 9.05
CA SER A 125 -0.90 -18.91 9.19
C SER A 125 -1.87 -18.92 8.00
N LYS A 126 -2.32 -20.09 7.59
CA LYS A 126 -3.32 -20.26 6.52
C LYS A 126 -4.63 -19.50 6.84
N ILE A 127 -5.00 -19.43 8.13
CA ILE A 127 -6.21 -18.73 8.57
C ILE A 127 -6.09 -17.23 8.27
N HIS A 128 -4.95 -16.61 8.59
CA HIS A 128 -4.72 -15.19 8.34
C HIS A 128 -4.62 -14.89 6.85
N ILE A 129 -3.94 -15.73 6.08
CA ILE A 129 -3.88 -15.61 4.61
C ILE A 129 -5.29 -15.60 4.02
N ASN A 130 -6.13 -16.57 4.42
CA ASN A 130 -7.51 -16.67 3.94
C ASN A 130 -8.36 -15.45 4.33
N LYS A 131 -8.15 -14.88 5.51
CA LYS A 131 -8.83 -13.63 5.91
C LYS A 131 -8.43 -12.46 5.00
N VAL A 132 -7.14 -12.32 4.68
CA VAL A 132 -6.65 -11.27 3.73
C VAL A 132 -7.22 -11.49 2.33
N ILE A 133 -7.26 -12.74 1.83
CA ILE A 133 -7.89 -13.07 0.56
C ILE A 133 -9.36 -12.65 0.55
N LYS A 134 -10.12 -13.02 1.58
CA LYS A 134 -11.54 -12.66 1.70
C LYS A 134 -11.75 -11.15 1.74
N PHE A 135 -10.88 -10.44 2.47
CA PHE A 135 -10.93 -8.99 2.54
C PHE A 135 -10.77 -8.34 1.14
N TRP A 136 -9.72 -8.68 0.40
CA TRP A 136 -9.50 -8.11 -0.93
C TRP A 136 -10.57 -8.53 -1.95
N ARG A 137 -11.05 -9.76 -1.87
CA ARG A 137 -12.17 -10.22 -2.71
C ARG A 137 -13.48 -9.50 -2.41
N SER A 138 -13.71 -9.07 -1.17
CA SER A 138 -14.89 -8.25 -0.81
C SER A 138 -14.87 -6.86 -1.45
N LEU A 139 -13.69 -6.41 -1.92
CA LEU A 139 -13.51 -5.20 -2.73
C LEU A 139 -13.53 -5.49 -4.25
N ASN A 140 -14.05 -6.65 -4.66
CA ASN A 140 -14.13 -7.12 -6.04
C ASN A 140 -12.76 -7.29 -6.74
N MET A 141 -11.69 -7.57 -5.97
CA MET A 141 -10.38 -7.89 -6.52
C MET A 141 -10.22 -9.37 -6.82
N LYS A 142 -9.45 -9.68 -7.85
CA LYS A 142 -8.86 -11.01 -8.08
C LYS A 142 -7.63 -11.15 -7.19
N THR A 143 -7.41 -12.32 -6.59
CA THR A 143 -6.28 -12.51 -5.67
C THR A 143 -5.36 -13.60 -6.16
N GLU A 144 -4.06 -13.33 -6.19
CA GLU A 144 -3.00 -14.28 -6.51
C GLU A 144 -2.02 -14.39 -5.35
N ILE A 145 -1.42 -15.58 -5.17
CA ILE A 145 -0.44 -15.83 -4.13
C ILE A 145 0.89 -16.18 -4.78
N MET A 146 1.96 -15.49 -4.40
CA MET A 146 3.31 -15.81 -4.82
C MET A 146 4.33 -15.41 -3.76
N SER A 147 5.58 -15.80 -3.91
CA SER A 147 6.66 -15.34 -3.02
C SER A 147 6.99 -13.88 -3.27
N ALA A 148 7.52 -13.20 -2.25
CA ALA A 148 7.99 -11.81 -2.39
C ALA A 148 9.02 -11.66 -3.53
N LYS A 149 9.92 -12.64 -3.68
CA LYS A 149 10.94 -12.66 -4.73
C LYS A 149 10.34 -12.78 -6.13
N GLU A 150 9.34 -13.65 -6.30
CA GLU A 150 8.64 -13.83 -7.56
C GLU A 150 7.84 -12.57 -7.92
N HIS A 151 7.09 -12.02 -6.96
CA HIS A 151 6.39 -10.75 -7.10
C HIS A 151 7.31 -9.65 -7.64
N ASP A 152 8.42 -9.38 -6.95
CA ASP A 152 9.31 -8.27 -7.32
C ASP A 152 9.96 -8.53 -8.71
N LYS A 153 10.27 -9.79 -9.05
CA LYS A 153 10.77 -10.16 -10.38
C LYS A 153 9.74 -9.90 -11.47
N VAL A 154 8.49 -10.34 -11.29
CA VAL A 154 7.41 -10.14 -12.27
C VAL A 154 7.14 -8.64 -12.44
N LEU A 155 6.94 -7.92 -11.34
CA LEU A 155 6.59 -6.50 -11.38
C LEU A 155 7.74 -5.61 -11.89
N SER A 156 9.00 -6.04 -11.73
CA SER A 156 10.13 -5.32 -12.33
C SER A 156 10.04 -5.27 -13.86
N LEU A 157 9.56 -6.33 -14.49
CA LEU A 157 9.44 -6.43 -15.94
C LEU A 157 8.11 -5.85 -16.47
N THR A 158 7.01 -6.14 -15.79
CA THR A 158 5.67 -5.82 -16.30
C THR A 158 5.18 -4.43 -15.91
N SER A 159 5.77 -3.81 -14.90
CA SER A 159 5.37 -2.50 -14.38
C SER A 159 6.53 -1.52 -14.31
N HIS A 160 7.59 -1.83 -13.56
CA HIS A 160 8.64 -0.85 -13.27
C HIS A 160 9.48 -0.51 -14.50
N LEU A 161 9.86 -1.50 -15.31
CA LEU A 161 10.63 -1.26 -16.53
C LEU A 161 9.86 -0.40 -17.55
N PRO A 162 8.57 -0.66 -17.88
CA PRO A 162 7.80 0.24 -18.74
C PRO A 162 7.75 1.68 -18.22
N HIS A 163 7.56 1.89 -16.92
CA HIS A 163 7.59 3.23 -16.34
C HIS A 163 8.95 3.90 -16.53
N LEU A 164 10.06 3.18 -16.25
CA LEU A 164 11.41 3.71 -16.42
C LEU A 164 11.66 4.13 -17.87
N ILE A 165 11.25 3.30 -18.84
CA ILE A 165 11.38 3.60 -20.28
C ILE A 165 10.56 4.84 -20.62
N SER A 166 9.30 4.91 -20.17
CA SER A 166 8.43 6.05 -20.43
C SER A 166 9.00 7.35 -19.88
N TYR A 167 9.47 7.37 -18.63
CA TYR A 167 10.12 8.54 -18.04
C TYR A 167 11.39 8.93 -18.79
N SER A 168 12.22 7.96 -19.20
CA SER A 168 13.44 8.21 -19.96
C SER A 168 13.15 8.83 -21.34
N LEU A 169 12.10 8.35 -22.02
CA LEU A 169 11.65 8.91 -23.30
C LEU A 169 11.18 10.36 -23.12
N VAL A 170 10.31 10.62 -22.16
CA VAL A 170 9.81 11.98 -21.87
C VAL A 170 10.96 12.93 -21.53
N LEU A 171 11.86 12.53 -20.63
CA LEU A 171 13.04 13.35 -20.28
C LEU A 171 13.95 13.64 -21.49
N THR A 172 14.13 12.65 -22.37
CA THR A 172 14.92 12.82 -23.59
C THR A 172 14.25 13.79 -24.54
N ALA A 173 12.92 13.66 -24.74
CA ALA A 173 12.14 14.56 -25.57
C ALA A 173 12.18 16.00 -25.05
N MET A 174 11.99 16.19 -23.74
CA MET A 174 12.08 17.51 -23.10
C MET A 174 13.45 18.19 -23.28
N LYS A 175 14.54 17.42 -23.10
CA LYS A 175 15.90 17.94 -23.36
C LYS A 175 16.10 18.35 -24.81
N LYS A 176 15.61 17.55 -25.75
CA LYS A 176 15.68 17.87 -27.20
C LYS A 176 14.84 19.09 -27.55
N GLU A 177 13.63 19.19 -27.01
CA GLU A 177 12.77 20.36 -27.22
C GLU A 177 13.45 21.64 -26.77
N THR A 178 14.07 21.64 -25.58
CA THR A 178 14.82 22.79 -25.06
C THR A 178 15.97 23.16 -25.97
N SER A 179 16.70 22.18 -26.54
CA SER A 179 17.83 22.40 -27.43
C SER A 179 17.42 22.92 -28.81
N LEU A 180 16.21 22.59 -29.29
CA LEU A 180 15.68 22.98 -30.60
C LEU A 180 14.77 24.20 -30.54
N ASN A 181 14.58 24.78 -29.35
CA ASN A 181 13.64 25.89 -29.11
C ASN A 181 12.22 25.62 -29.66
N SER A 182 11.81 24.36 -29.65
CA SER A 182 10.58 23.83 -30.20
C SER A 182 9.56 23.55 -29.06
N LYS A 183 8.26 23.62 -29.39
CA LYS A 183 7.17 23.43 -28.43
C LYS A 183 6.48 22.04 -28.59
N LEU A 184 7.20 21.04 -29.06
CA LEU A 184 6.64 19.73 -29.44
C LEU A 184 6.22 18.84 -28.28
N VAL A 185 6.62 19.11 -27.02
CA VAL A 185 6.32 18.28 -25.84
C VAL A 185 5.30 18.95 -24.91
N LYS A 186 4.39 19.75 -25.43
CA LYS A 186 3.28 20.34 -24.67
C LYS A 186 1.99 19.50 -24.73
N PHE A 187 2.10 18.17 -24.70
CA PHE A 187 0.94 17.27 -24.67
C PHE A 187 0.77 16.61 -23.31
#